data_90df87d82431a72bfd1198ace36a44ce
#
_entry.id   90df87d82431a72bfd1198ace36a44ce
#
_cell.length_a   1.000
_cell.length_b   1.000
_cell.length_c   1.000
_cell.angle_alpha   90.00
_cell.angle_beta   90.00
_cell.angle_gamma   90.00
#
_symmetry.space_group_name_H-M   'P 1'
#
loop_
_entity.id
_entity.type
_entity.pdbx_description
1 polymer ?
#
loop_
_entity_poly.entity_id
_entity_poly.type
_entity_poly.pdbx_seq_one_letter_code
_entity_poly.pdbx_strand_id
1 'polypeptide(L)'
;LPLELCTRPQLNALLRAAEVLSGRESLTVQAAAMLLLDHVHTSMPRQKRPLKILQEMDCGNMSLALLREDICAGGLTLQETQVSDIFLDNLKTATPWIIKQVNLRLLTDDARNDHGSALHIATHLSNLIKVSDRVTVRHGAGLALLEIAPRLTVDQRNEVSVELCRGLELGQQEFTKYIPDYLGRLPLGLPPEQLDECLADLGVTLSASSSRIVTPVLDTVGVIYEEYDIYHQRFPEEPEEACLRRRDRLLGMLMRGLAGIDGETRQEAMLVLGQRVFGSAQLSNDEKSRAFPLTARKLLTTCRQEDGDALSFYYRASMLGRLYRFLTAQRLRGGFTFEAPRPIAFFPGTFDPFTLSHKAIVRTIRDRGFEVLLAIDEFSWSKRPQPYRIRRRIAAMSVADEFHVQIFPEDFPVNIANPENLHRLRQAFPGRKVSIAVGSDVVAHASSYRKPVEPDSIHTFDHIIFRRPGQEAGGGYG
;
A
#
# COMPACT_ATOMS: atom_id res chain seq x y z
N LEU A 1 31.27 21.73 3.64
CA LEU A 1 31.77 23.03 4.11
C LEU A 1 32.54 23.68 2.95
N PRO A 2 32.21 24.91 2.51
CA PRO A 2 32.98 25.63 1.51
C PRO A 2 34.28 26.12 2.15
N LEU A 3 35.32 25.27 2.12
CA LEU A 3 36.61 25.53 2.76
C LEU A 3 37.33 26.75 2.14
N GLU A 4 36.96 27.08 0.90
CA GLU A 4 37.46 28.26 0.19
C GLU A 4 37.08 29.59 0.89
N LEU A 5 36.02 29.57 1.69
CA LEU A 5 35.59 30.74 2.47
C LEU A 5 36.16 30.78 3.89
N CYS A 6 36.90 29.74 4.30
CA CYS A 6 37.50 29.67 5.62
C CYS A 6 38.77 30.55 5.73
N THR A 7 38.84 31.36 6.77
CA THR A 7 40.07 32.07 7.14
C THR A 7 41.11 31.08 7.67
N ARG A 8 42.40 31.45 7.59
CA ARG A 8 43.50 30.62 8.15
C ARG A 8 43.26 30.19 9.62
N PRO A 9 42.82 31.08 10.54
CA PRO A 9 42.50 30.67 11.91
C PRO A 9 41.39 29.63 12.01
N GLN A 10 40.32 29.76 11.22
CA GLN A 10 39.22 28.82 11.16
C GLN A 10 39.66 27.46 10.63
N LEU A 11 40.46 27.42 9.57
CA LEU A 11 41.04 26.20 9.05
C LEU A 11 41.92 25.49 10.07
N ASN A 12 42.78 26.25 10.78
CA ASN A 12 43.62 25.69 11.85
C ASN A 12 42.79 25.16 13.03
N ALA A 13 41.69 25.81 13.38
CA ALA A 13 40.78 25.32 14.40
C ALA A 13 40.10 24.00 13.95
N LEU A 14 39.66 23.93 12.68
CA LEU A 14 39.06 22.73 12.09
C LEU A 14 40.05 21.56 12.09
N LEU A 15 41.31 21.76 11.69
CA LEU A 15 42.33 20.73 11.71
C LEU A 15 42.68 20.25 13.13
N ARG A 16 42.70 21.14 14.12
CA ARG A 16 42.87 20.74 15.53
C ARG A 16 41.68 19.93 16.03
N ALA A 17 40.46 20.31 15.65
CA ALA A 17 39.27 19.55 16.00
C ALA A 17 39.32 18.14 15.38
N ALA A 18 39.70 18.03 14.09
CA ALA A 18 39.85 16.73 13.43
C ALA A 18 40.92 15.85 14.10
N GLU A 19 42.07 16.45 14.48
CA GLU A 19 43.13 15.77 15.21
C GLU A 19 42.66 15.23 16.58
N VAL A 20 41.89 16.02 17.34
CA VAL A 20 41.30 15.59 18.63
C VAL A 20 40.23 14.50 18.41
N LEU A 21 39.40 14.63 17.39
CA LEU A 21 38.38 13.68 17.08
C LEU A 21 38.95 12.34 16.59
N SER A 22 40.08 12.36 15.88
CA SER A 22 40.76 11.15 15.42
C SER A 22 41.31 10.27 16.56
N GLY A 23 41.59 10.86 17.73
CA GLY A 23 41.99 10.13 18.94
C GLY A 23 40.86 9.64 19.83
N ARG A 24 39.57 9.75 19.42
CA ARG A 24 38.46 9.28 20.21
C ARG A 24 38.24 7.78 19.98
N GLU A 25 37.68 7.06 20.99
CA GLU A 25 37.41 5.62 20.92
C GLU A 25 36.30 5.27 19.93
N SER A 26 35.42 6.21 19.58
CA SER A 26 34.29 5.97 18.68
C SER A 26 34.74 5.86 17.23
N LEU A 27 34.55 4.68 16.63
CA LEU A 27 34.88 4.41 15.21
C LEU A 27 34.21 5.38 14.24
N THR A 28 32.98 5.78 14.51
CA THR A 28 32.23 6.75 13.69
C THR A 28 32.90 8.13 13.74
N VAL A 29 33.35 8.53 14.92
CA VAL A 29 34.03 9.83 15.12
C VAL A 29 35.38 9.82 14.42
N GLN A 30 36.12 8.72 14.53
CA GLN A 30 37.42 8.56 13.83
C GLN A 30 37.23 8.59 12.32
N ALA A 31 36.26 7.85 11.78
CA ALA A 31 35.94 7.86 10.34
C ALA A 31 35.55 9.28 9.86
N ALA A 32 34.69 9.98 10.61
CA ALA A 32 34.30 11.34 10.28
C ALA A 32 35.48 12.31 10.29
N ALA A 33 36.43 12.14 11.23
CA ALA A 33 37.66 12.92 11.28
C ALA A 33 38.56 12.66 10.06
N MET A 34 38.69 11.39 9.65
CA MET A 34 39.44 11.02 8.43
C MET A 34 38.87 11.67 7.19
N LEU A 35 37.53 11.60 7.00
CA LEU A 35 36.84 12.20 5.85
C LEU A 35 36.97 13.73 5.84
N LEU A 36 36.92 14.36 7.02
CA LEU A 36 37.13 15.79 7.14
C LEU A 36 38.58 16.17 6.73
N LEU A 37 39.56 15.38 7.15
CA LEU A 37 40.97 15.58 6.79
C LEU A 37 41.18 15.36 5.29
N ASP A 38 40.56 14.36 4.71
CA ASP A 38 40.58 14.12 3.25
C ASP A 38 39.96 15.29 2.50
N HIS A 39 38.78 15.76 2.90
CA HIS A 39 38.13 16.91 2.29
C HIS A 39 39.00 18.18 2.34
N VAL A 40 39.67 18.43 3.47
CA VAL A 40 40.60 19.56 3.58
C VAL A 40 41.81 19.35 2.67
N HIS A 41 42.33 18.12 2.59
CA HIS A 41 43.49 17.82 1.72
C HIS A 41 43.15 18.00 0.24
N THR A 42 41.99 17.49 -0.17
CA THR A 42 41.50 17.58 -1.55
C THR A 42 41.20 19.02 -1.97
N SER A 43 40.49 19.76 -1.11
CA SER A 43 40.16 21.17 -1.40
C SER A 43 41.36 22.11 -1.33
N MET A 44 42.38 21.74 -0.57
CA MET A 44 43.58 22.54 -0.36
C MET A 44 44.88 21.71 -0.49
N PRO A 45 45.27 21.26 -1.69
CA PRO A 45 46.40 20.33 -1.89
C PRO A 45 47.74 20.82 -1.40
N ARG A 46 47.91 22.15 -1.23
CA ARG A 46 49.12 22.76 -0.68
C ARG A 46 49.27 22.61 0.84
N GLN A 47 48.18 22.23 1.54
CA GLN A 47 48.19 21.98 2.98
C GLN A 47 48.66 20.54 3.24
N LYS A 48 49.86 20.35 3.76
CA LYS A 48 50.42 19.01 4.07
C LYS A 48 49.96 18.46 5.43
N ARG A 49 49.43 19.32 6.32
CA ARG A 49 49.03 18.93 7.68
C ARG A 49 47.92 17.89 7.73
N PRO A 50 46.85 17.94 6.92
CA PRO A 50 45.80 16.91 6.94
C PRO A 50 46.37 15.51 6.67
N LEU A 51 47.18 15.37 5.64
CA LEU A 51 47.80 14.09 5.28
C LEU A 51 48.76 13.58 6.36
N LYS A 52 49.48 14.47 7.03
CA LYS A 52 50.35 14.11 8.16
C LYS A 52 49.53 13.57 9.34
N ILE A 53 48.41 14.21 9.71
CA ILE A 53 47.51 13.74 10.77
C ILE A 53 46.95 12.36 10.42
N LEU A 54 46.54 12.14 9.17
CA LEU A 54 46.03 10.85 8.69
C LEU A 54 47.10 9.75 8.81
N GLN A 55 48.31 10.02 8.40
CA GLN A 55 49.44 9.07 8.47
C GLN A 55 49.84 8.69 9.90
N GLU A 56 49.73 9.63 10.83
CA GLU A 56 50.10 9.47 12.25
C GLU A 56 48.93 8.88 13.08
N MET A 57 47.74 8.73 12.50
CA MET A 57 46.54 8.29 13.19
C MET A 57 46.64 6.80 13.56
N ASP A 58 46.46 6.47 14.83
CA ASP A 58 46.37 5.08 15.28
C ASP A 58 44.99 4.53 14.97
N CYS A 59 44.92 3.54 14.08
CA CYS A 59 43.71 2.87 13.67
C CYS A 59 43.66 1.49 14.32
N GLY A 60 43.13 1.42 15.53
CA GLY A 60 42.95 0.15 16.24
C GLY A 60 41.91 -0.80 15.58
N ASN A 61 41.31 -0.37 14.47
CA ASN A 61 40.32 -1.14 13.71
C ASN A 61 40.78 -1.28 12.26
N MET A 62 40.70 -2.52 11.72
CA MET A 62 41.16 -2.86 10.36
C MET A 62 40.42 -2.02 9.30
N SER A 63 39.14 -1.77 9.46
CA SER A 63 38.38 -1.01 8.46
C SER A 63 38.73 0.48 8.44
N LEU A 64 39.09 1.06 9.58
CA LEU A 64 39.63 2.42 9.65
C LEU A 64 41.05 2.51 9.07
N ALA A 65 41.84 1.45 9.27
CA ALA A 65 43.17 1.36 8.67
C ALA A 65 43.09 1.30 7.15
N LEU A 66 42.15 0.50 6.58
CA LEU A 66 41.90 0.46 5.13
C LEU A 66 41.41 1.80 4.60
N LEU A 67 40.46 2.45 5.27
CA LEU A 67 39.99 3.78 4.89
C LEU A 67 41.12 4.79 4.87
N ARG A 68 41.99 4.77 5.89
CA ARG A 68 43.16 5.64 5.96
C ARG A 68 44.11 5.38 4.80
N GLU A 69 44.41 4.11 4.50
CA GLU A 69 45.29 3.72 3.39
C GLU A 69 44.73 4.19 2.05
N ASP A 70 43.45 4.02 1.81
CA ASP A 70 42.76 4.47 0.61
C ASP A 70 42.85 5.99 0.45
N ILE A 71 42.60 6.75 1.52
CA ILE A 71 42.76 8.22 1.51
C ILE A 71 44.20 8.62 1.25
N CYS A 72 45.16 8.00 1.94
CA CYS A 72 46.58 8.32 1.78
C CYS A 72 47.13 7.92 0.40
N ALA A 73 46.59 6.90 -0.22
CA ALA A 73 46.92 6.48 -1.58
C ALA A 73 46.28 7.39 -2.65
N GLY A 74 45.47 8.36 -2.26
CA GLY A 74 44.73 9.22 -3.19
C GLY A 74 43.52 8.54 -3.82
N GLY A 75 43.06 7.41 -3.27
CA GLY A 75 41.97 6.65 -3.79
C GLY A 75 40.61 7.37 -3.76
N LEU A 76 40.38 8.21 -2.76
CA LEU A 76 39.16 9.02 -2.64
C LEU A 76 39.18 10.31 -3.47
N THR A 77 40.33 10.70 -3.99
CA THR A 77 40.53 11.92 -4.80
C THR A 77 40.60 11.65 -6.30
N LEU A 78 40.55 10.38 -6.71
CA LEU A 78 40.69 9.96 -8.10
C LEU A 78 39.33 9.85 -8.76
N GLN A 79 39.04 10.71 -9.70
CA GLN A 79 37.92 10.72 -10.66
C GLN A 79 36.55 10.36 -10.09
N GLU A 80 35.57 11.22 -10.29
CA GLU A 80 34.18 11.15 -9.77
C GLU A 80 33.51 9.77 -9.93
N THR A 81 33.86 8.98 -10.94
CA THR A 81 33.36 7.60 -11.16
C THR A 81 33.97 6.54 -10.24
N GLN A 82 35.12 6.78 -9.64
CA GLN A 82 35.82 5.80 -8.78
C GLN A 82 35.46 5.95 -7.31
N VAL A 83 35.01 7.12 -6.88
CA VAL A 83 34.60 7.37 -5.49
C VAL A 83 33.37 6.56 -5.11
N SER A 84 32.37 6.52 -5.98
CA SER A 84 31.15 5.72 -5.76
C SER A 84 31.46 4.22 -5.69
N ASP A 85 32.38 3.71 -6.51
CA ASP A 85 32.75 2.30 -6.51
C ASP A 85 33.43 1.88 -5.20
N ILE A 86 34.32 2.72 -4.64
CA ILE A 86 34.97 2.47 -3.35
C ILE A 86 33.93 2.42 -2.21
N PHE A 87 32.98 3.37 -2.20
CA PHE A 87 31.92 3.37 -1.18
C PHE A 87 30.98 2.18 -1.33
N LEU A 88 30.70 1.76 -2.56
CA LEU A 88 29.90 0.57 -2.84
C LEU A 88 30.63 -0.71 -2.40
N ASP A 89 31.92 -0.81 -2.62
CA ASP A 89 32.75 -1.92 -2.13
C ASP A 89 32.71 -2.02 -0.61
N ASN A 90 32.71 -0.89 0.09
CA ASN A 90 32.57 -0.83 1.53
C ASN A 90 31.16 -1.19 2.06
N LEU A 91 30.20 -1.41 1.20
CA LEU A 91 28.87 -1.92 1.57
C LEU A 91 28.77 -3.46 1.51
N LYS A 92 29.86 -4.17 1.16
CA LYS A 92 29.92 -5.62 1.14
C LYS A 92 29.65 -6.23 2.52
N THR A 93 29.23 -7.48 2.54
CA THR A 93 28.78 -8.19 3.76
C THR A 93 29.83 -8.19 4.87
N ALA A 94 31.12 -8.30 4.53
CA ALA A 94 32.23 -8.34 5.48
C ALA A 94 32.52 -6.99 6.17
N THR A 95 32.00 -5.88 5.65
CA THR A 95 32.29 -4.54 6.17
C THR A 95 31.46 -4.29 7.46
N PRO A 96 32.07 -3.74 8.55
CA PRO A 96 31.36 -3.37 9.74
C PRO A 96 30.19 -2.40 9.47
N TRP A 97 29.08 -2.60 10.17
CA TRP A 97 27.85 -1.85 9.92
C TRP A 97 27.98 -0.33 10.07
N ILE A 98 28.88 0.13 10.97
CA ILE A 98 29.16 1.56 11.17
C ILE A 98 29.74 2.18 9.89
N ILE A 99 30.68 1.48 9.27
CA ILE A 99 31.29 1.93 8.01
C ILE A 99 30.28 1.91 6.88
N LYS A 100 29.40 0.90 6.85
CA LYS A 100 28.28 0.90 5.92
C LYS A 100 27.39 2.15 6.07
N GLN A 101 27.10 2.58 7.30
CA GLN A 101 26.28 3.79 7.54
C GLN A 101 26.98 5.07 7.03
N VAL A 102 28.28 5.19 7.24
CA VAL A 102 29.07 6.34 6.74
C VAL A 102 29.06 6.33 5.20
N ASN A 103 29.32 5.17 4.59
CA ASN A 103 29.33 5.04 3.13
C ASN A 103 27.96 5.29 2.51
N LEU A 104 26.88 4.84 3.13
CA LEU A 104 25.52 5.16 2.68
C LEU A 104 25.29 6.67 2.61
N ARG A 105 25.76 7.42 3.60
CA ARG A 105 25.63 8.87 3.62
C ARG A 105 26.47 9.53 2.53
N LEU A 106 27.70 9.07 2.35
CA LEU A 106 28.59 9.59 1.30
C LEU A 106 28.05 9.31 -0.09
N LEU A 107 27.53 8.11 -0.33
CA LEU A 107 26.87 7.76 -1.59
C LEU A 107 25.63 8.62 -1.86
N THR A 108 24.86 8.93 -0.80
CA THR A 108 23.70 9.82 -0.92
C THR A 108 24.13 11.23 -1.33
N ASP A 109 25.19 11.75 -0.73
CA ASP A 109 25.73 13.07 -1.04
C ASP A 109 26.36 13.09 -2.45
N ASP A 110 27.04 12.04 -2.86
CA ASP A 110 27.59 11.88 -4.22
C ASP A 110 26.47 11.84 -5.28
N ALA A 111 25.47 11.00 -5.08
CA ALA A 111 24.32 10.91 -5.98
C ALA A 111 23.48 12.20 -6.07
N ARG A 112 23.51 13.05 -5.04
CA ARG A 112 22.87 14.37 -5.07
C ARG A 112 23.61 15.36 -5.98
N ASN A 113 24.91 15.20 -6.11
CA ASN A 113 25.77 16.10 -6.87
C ASN A 113 25.98 15.63 -8.31
N ASP A 114 25.93 14.32 -8.55
CA ASP A 114 26.12 13.70 -9.87
C ASP A 114 24.92 12.82 -10.27
N HIS A 115 24.21 13.24 -11.33
CA HIS A 115 23.09 12.48 -11.89
C HIS A 115 23.54 11.19 -12.59
N GLY A 116 24.77 11.10 -13.07
CA GLY A 116 25.27 9.94 -13.81
C GLY A 116 25.44 8.71 -12.92
N SER A 117 25.84 8.90 -11.66
CA SER A 117 26.04 7.82 -10.69
C SER A 117 24.78 7.43 -9.95
N ALA A 118 23.73 8.26 -9.96
CA ALA A 118 22.54 8.07 -9.13
C ALA A 118 21.84 6.73 -9.35
N LEU A 119 21.69 6.25 -10.60
CA LEU A 119 21.07 4.96 -10.89
C LEU A 119 21.90 3.79 -10.34
N HIS A 120 23.21 3.84 -10.54
CA HIS A 120 24.12 2.80 -10.06
C HIS A 120 24.04 2.68 -8.53
N ILE A 121 24.07 3.81 -7.84
CA ILE A 121 23.93 3.89 -6.39
C ILE A 121 22.53 3.37 -5.97
N ALA A 122 21.45 3.81 -6.63
CA ALA A 122 20.09 3.35 -6.33
C ALA A 122 19.94 1.83 -6.45
N THR A 123 20.54 1.21 -7.46
CA THR A 123 20.53 -0.25 -7.65
C THR A 123 21.20 -0.97 -6.49
N HIS A 124 22.35 -0.48 -6.04
CA HIS A 124 23.06 -1.05 -4.88
C HIS A 124 22.29 -0.83 -3.58
N LEU A 125 21.67 0.34 -3.37
CA LEU A 125 20.85 0.59 -2.19
C LEU A 125 19.62 -0.34 -2.15
N SER A 126 18.95 -0.56 -3.27
CA SER A 126 17.82 -1.50 -3.35
C SER A 126 18.24 -2.93 -3.04
N ASN A 127 19.46 -3.35 -3.47
CA ASN A 127 20.02 -4.64 -3.08
C ASN A 127 20.30 -4.74 -1.57
N LEU A 128 20.83 -3.69 -0.94
CA LEU A 128 21.04 -3.68 0.50
C LEU A 128 19.73 -3.79 1.30
N ILE A 129 18.65 -3.16 0.83
CA ILE A 129 17.32 -3.30 1.43
C ILE A 129 16.88 -4.76 1.39
N LYS A 130 17.15 -5.48 0.31
CA LYS A 130 16.74 -6.87 0.12
C LYS A 130 17.58 -7.87 0.93
N VAL A 131 18.90 -7.68 1.01
CA VAL A 131 19.82 -8.75 1.46
C VAL A 131 20.64 -8.44 2.71
N SER A 132 20.69 -7.20 3.22
CA SER A 132 21.49 -6.89 4.39
C SER A 132 20.97 -7.62 5.65
N ASP A 133 21.87 -8.19 6.44
CA ASP A 133 21.56 -8.83 7.72
C ASP A 133 21.24 -7.83 8.86
N ARG A 134 21.57 -6.55 8.68
CA ARG A 134 21.40 -5.49 9.67
C ARG A 134 20.24 -4.56 9.36
N VAL A 135 19.27 -4.49 10.28
CA VAL A 135 18.09 -3.60 10.16
C VAL A 135 18.49 -2.14 9.94
N THR A 136 19.49 -1.66 10.68
CA THR A 136 19.99 -0.27 10.58
C THR A 136 20.55 0.05 9.20
N VAL A 137 21.23 -0.93 8.56
CA VAL A 137 21.76 -0.77 7.20
C VAL A 137 20.62 -0.75 6.19
N ARG A 138 19.64 -1.63 6.30
CA ARG A 138 18.45 -1.64 5.44
C ARG A 138 17.69 -0.32 5.53
N HIS A 139 17.44 0.12 6.75
CA HIS A 139 16.75 1.39 6.97
C HIS A 139 17.54 2.58 6.40
N GLY A 140 18.85 2.63 6.66
CA GLY A 140 19.72 3.66 6.10
C GLY A 140 19.74 3.65 4.56
N ALA A 141 19.81 2.45 3.95
CA ALA A 141 19.77 2.30 2.50
C ALA A 141 18.41 2.76 1.92
N GLY A 142 17.31 2.43 2.60
CA GLY A 142 15.97 2.86 2.18
C GLY A 142 15.78 4.36 2.25
N LEU A 143 16.23 5.01 3.33
CA LEU A 143 16.19 6.46 3.45
C LEU A 143 17.07 7.13 2.37
N ALA A 144 18.30 6.62 2.16
CA ALA A 144 19.18 7.10 1.11
C ALA A 144 18.52 6.99 -0.28
N LEU A 145 17.89 5.85 -0.57
CA LEU A 145 17.19 5.62 -1.83
C LEU A 145 16.07 6.64 -2.06
N LEU A 146 15.24 6.91 -1.05
CA LEU A 146 14.18 7.92 -1.13
C LEU A 146 14.76 9.34 -1.33
N GLU A 147 15.90 9.62 -0.72
CA GLU A 147 16.56 10.92 -0.81
C GLU A 147 17.15 11.19 -2.19
N ILE A 148 17.68 10.16 -2.87
CA ILE A 148 18.22 10.28 -4.23
C ILE A 148 17.15 10.09 -5.32
N ALA A 149 15.99 9.51 -5.00
CA ALA A 149 14.94 9.25 -5.96
C ALA A 149 14.53 10.47 -6.83
N PRO A 150 14.50 11.72 -6.32
CA PRO A 150 14.24 12.89 -7.16
C PRO A 150 15.32 13.16 -8.23
N ARG A 151 16.50 12.60 -8.10
CA ARG A 151 17.61 12.73 -9.06
C ARG A 151 17.55 11.70 -10.18
N LEU A 152 16.83 10.61 -9.97
CA LEU A 152 16.59 9.59 -10.98
C LEU A 152 15.64 10.11 -12.05
N THR A 153 15.86 9.71 -13.29
CA THR A 153 14.85 9.89 -14.34
C THR A 153 13.60 9.08 -14.02
N VAL A 154 12.53 9.33 -14.74
CA VAL A 154 11.27 8.59 -14.58
C VAL A 154 11.49 7.09 -14.81
N ASP A 155 12.18 6.72 -15.90
CA ASP A 155 12.47 5.33 -16.25
C ASP A 155 13.34 4.65 -15.19
N GLN A 156 14.36 5.34 -14.69
CA GLN A 156 15.22 4.84 -13.62
C GLN A 156 14.45 4.61 -12.32
N ARG A 157 13.54 5.50 -11.93
CA ARG A 157 12.67 5.30 -10.76
C ARG A 157 11.75 4.11 -10.94
N ASN A 158 11.23 3.91 -12.14
CA ASN A 158 10.41 2.75 -12.47
C ASN A 158 11.23 1.47 -12.37
N GLU A 159 12.44 1.43 -12.92
CA GLU A 159 13.34 0.28 -12.83
C GLU A 159 13.62 -0.11 -11.37
N VAL A 160 13.96 0.86 -10.51
CA VAL A 160 14.18 0.62 -9.08
C VAL A 160 12.91 0.11 -8.39
N SER A 161 11.74 0.64 -8.74
CA SER A 161 10.45 0.19 -8.20
C SER A 161 10.17 -1.28 -8.60
N VAL A 162 10.43 -1.66 -9.86
CA VAL A 162 10.32 -3.04 -10.35
C VAL A 162 11.27 -3.97 -9.60
N GLU A 163 12.52 -3.54 -9.37
CA GLU A 163 13.50 -4.33 -8.60
C GLU A 163 13.07 -4.56 -7.15
N LEU A 164 12.46 -3.58 -6.50
CA LEU A 164 11.91 -3.76 -5.16
C LEU A 164 10.65 -4.65 -5.17
N CYS A 165 9.79 -4.56 -6.17
CA CYS A 165 8.67 -5.49 -6.37
C CYS A 165 9.15 -6.93 -6.50
N ARG A 166 10.18 -7.17 -7.32
CA ARG A 166 10.84 -8.50 -7.41
C ARG A 166 11.40 -8.96 -6.07
N GLY A 167 11.91 -8.02 -5.27
CA GLY A 167 12.35 -8.31 -3.91
C GLY A 167 11.24 -8.86 -3.02
N LEU A 168 9.99 -8.41 -3.18
CA LEU A 168 8.82 -8.95 -2.47
C LEU A 168 8.55 -10.41 -2.86
N GLU A 169 8.73 -10.76 -4.13
CA GLU A 169 8.49 -12.12 -4.65
C GLU A 169 9.45 -13.18 -4.08
N LEU A 170 10.59 -12.77 -3.51
CA LEU A 170 11.51 -13.69 -2.84
C LEU A 170 10.86 -14.37 -1.61
N GLY A 171 9.81 -13.79 -1.04
CA GLY A 171 8.96 -14.40 -0.01
C GLY A 171 9.68 -14.75 1.31
N GLN A 172 10.88 -14.23 1.52
CA GLN A 172 11.65 -14.42 2.77
C GLN A 172 11.30 -13.29 3.74
N GLN A 173 10.39 -13.56 4.64
CA GLN A 173 9.81 -12.55 5.55
C GLN A 173 10.86 -11.71 6.32
N GLU A 174 11.99 -12.31 6.67
CA GLU A 174 13.09 -11.60 7.33
C GLU A 174 13.70 -10.50 6.44
N PHE A 175 13.69 -10.69 5.12
CA PHE A 175 14.29 -9.79 4.15
C PHE A 175 13.28 -8.86 3.49
N THR A 176 12.04 -9.26 3.34
CA THR A 176 11.00 -8.48 2.64
C THR A 176 10.27 -7.48 3.54
N LYS A 177 10.34 -7.65 4.85
CA LYS A 177 9.66 -6.85 5.88
C LYS A 177 9.83 -5.32 5.74
N TYR A 178 10.96 -4.86 5.24
CA TYR A 178 11.27 -3.42 5.16
C TYR A 178 11.04 -2.83 3.77
N ILE A 179 10.83 -3.66 2.76
CA ILE A 179 10.60 -3.22 1.38
C ILE A 179 9.34 -2.35 1.26
N PRO A 180 8.21 -2.68 1.92
CA PRO A 180 6.96 -1.94 1.78
C PRO A 180 7.07 -0.45 2.03
N ASP A 181 7.81 -0.02 3.05
CA ASP A 181 7.96 1.39 3.40
C ASP A 181 8.62 2.22 2.28
N TYR A 182 9.57 1.64 1.56
CA TYR A 182 10.30 2.32 0.49
C TYR A 182 9.62 2.14 -0.85
N LEU A 183 9.19 0.92 -1.16
CA LEU A 183 8.45 0.63 -2.38
C LEU A 183 7.12 1.41 -2.42
N GLY A 184 6.46 1.60 -1.28
CA GLY A 184 5.23 2.39 -1.22
C GLY A 184 5.43 3.88 -1.53
N ARG A 185 6.61 4.44 -1.25
CA ARG A 185 6.91 5.87 -1.48
C ARG A 185 7.49 6.18 -2.84
N LEU A 186 8.26 5.26 -3.42
CA LEU A 186 8.91 5.47 -4.72
C LEU A 186 7.90 5.74 -5.85
N PRO A 187 6.82 4.96 -6.00
CA PRO A 187 5.84 5.18 -7.06
C PRO A 187 5.13 6.52 -6.98
N LEU A 188 5.06 7.14 -5.79
CA LEU A 188 4.50 8.48 -5.60
C LEU A 188 5.35 9.60 -6.24
N GLY A 189 6.48 9.26 -6.86
CA GLY A 189 7.28 10.13 -7.71
C GLY A 189 7.14 9.84 -9.21
N LEU A 190 6.33 8.86 -9.61
CA LEU A 190 6.12 8.47 -11.00
C LEU A 190 4.96 9.26 -11.63
N PRO A 191 5.00 9.53 -12.95
CA PRO A 191 3.86 10.07 -13.67
C PRO A 191 2.63 9.16 -13.57
N PRO A 192 1.43 9.70 -13.84
CA PRO A 192 0.16 8.97 -13.68
C PRO A 192 0.10 7.61 -14.37
N GLU A 193 0.60 7.50 -15.60
CA GLU A 193 0.57 6.25 -16.38
C GLU A 193 1.42 5.15 -15.72
N GLN A 194 2.64 5.48 -15.32
CA GLN A 194 3.53 4.53 -14.68
C GLN A 194 3.10 4.18 -13.25
N LEU A 195 2.49 5.13 -12.52
CA LEU A 195 1.85 4.81 -11.25
C LEU A 195 0.72 3.80 -11.45
N ASP A 196 -0.12 3.98 -12.47
CA ASP A 196 -1.21 3.05 -12.76
C ASP A 196 -0.71 1.64 -13.15
N GLU A 197 0.40 1.55 -13.88
CA GLU A 197 1.09 0.29 -14.18
C GLU A 197 1.59 -0.38 -12.90
N CYS A 198 2.30 0.35 -12.04
CA CYS A 198 2.76 -0.16 -10.75
C CYS A 198 1.59 -0.68 -9.88
N LEU A 199 0.48 0.07 -9.82
CA LEU A 199 -0.72 -0.37 -9.12
C LEU A 199 -1.38 -1.60 -9.77
N ALA A 200 -1.23 -1.78 -11.09
CA ALA A 200 -1.70 -2.98 -11.78
C ALA A 200 -0.88 -4.20 -11.39
N ASP A 201 0.44 -4.08 -11.37
CA ASP A 201 1.36 -5.16 -11.01
C ASP A 201 1.18 -5.60 -9.56
N LEU A 202 1.05 -4.64 -8.62
CA LEU A 202 0.69 -4.95 -7.23
C LEU A 202 -0.64 -5.71 -7.14
N GLY A 203 -1.64 -5.32 -7.95
CA GLY A 203 -2.94 -6.00 -8.02
C GLY A 203 -2.86 -7.43 -8.55
N VAL A 204 -1.98 -7.69 -9.54
CA VAL A 204 -1.70 -9.03 -10.05
C VAL A 204 -1.03 -9.88 -8.99
N THR A 205 -0.01 -9.36 -8.33
CA THR A 205 0.73 -10.04 -7.25
C THR A 205 -0.19 -10.42 -6.09
N LEU A 206 -1.10 -9.54 -5.69
CA LEU A 206 -2.12 -9.84 -4.67
C LEU A 206 -3.06 -11.01 -5.04
N SER A 207 -3.25 -11.25 -6.35
CA SER A 207 -4.21 -12.26 -6.83
C SER A 207 -3.57 -13.63 -7.06
N ALA A 208 -2.27 -13.68 -7.33
CA ALA A 208 -1.57 -14.86 -7.82
C ALA A 208 -0.62 -15.51 -6.79
N SER A 209 -0.32 -14.83 -5.66
CA SER A 209 0.79 -15.21 -4.80
C SER A 209 0.36 -15.83 -3.47
N SER A 210 1.32 -16.46 -2.79
CA SER A 210 1.15 -16.99 -1.43
C SER A 210 1.03 -15.86 -0.41
N SER A 211 0.50 -16.15 0.80
CA SER A 211 0.39 -15.19 1.91
C SER A 211 1.70 -14.47 2.22
N ARG A 212 2.83 -15.17 2.12
CA ARG A 212 4.16 -14.60 2.37
C ARG A 212 4.52 -13.43 1.45
N ILE A 213 3.97 -13.41 0.24
CA ILE A 213 4.15 -12.33 -0.73
C ILE A 213 3.03 -11.31 -0.60
N VAL A 214 1.80 -11.78 -0.38
CA VAL A 214 0.60 -10.93 -0.29
C VAL A 214 0.67 -9.98 0.89
N THR A 215 1.16 -10.41 2.06
CA THR A 215 1.25 -9.56 3.25
C THR A 215 2.12 -8.31 3.04
N PRO A 216 3.38 -8.40 2.56
CA PRO A 216 4.16 -7.19 2.30
C PRO A 216 3.61 -6.35 1.14
N VAL A 217 2.92 -6.95 0.17
CA VAL A 217 2.23 -6.17 -0.89
C VAL A 217 1.06 -5.37 -0.32
N LEU A 218 0.29 -5.93 0.62
CA LEU A 218 -0.77 -5.20 1.32
C LEU A 218 -0.22 -4.02 2.12
N ASP A 219 0.90 -4.19 2.82
CA ASP A 219 1.54 -3.08 3.55
C ASP A 219 2.05 -2.01 2.56
N THR A 220 2.66 -2.40 1.43
CA THR A 220 3.05 -1.48 0.35
C THR A 220 1.85 -0.65 -0.16
N VAL A 221 0.72 -1.31 -0.43
CA VAL A 221 -0.53 -0.64 -0.82
C VAL A 221 -1.00 0.33 0.27
N GLY A 222 -0.88 -0.08 1.53
CA GLY A 222 -1.19 0.77 2.68
C GLY A 222 -0.32 2.03 2.75
N VAL A 223 0.98 1.91 2.49
CA VAL A 223 1.90 3.06 2.45
C VAL A 223 1.55 4.01 1.31
N ILE A 224 1.30 3.48 0.10
CA ILE A 224 0.88 4.31 -1.04
C ILE A 224 -0.41 5.07 -0.70
N TYR A 225 -1.39 4.39 -0.09
CA TYR A 225 -2.66 5.01 0.30
C TYR A 225 -2.48 6.09 1.36
N GLU A 226 -1.69 5.82 2.40
CA GLU A 226 -1.41 6.74 3.50
C GLU A 226 -0.74 8.03 3.03
N GLU A 227 0.19 7.92 2.09
CA GLU A 227 1.00 9.05 1.60
C GLU A 227 0.52 9.61 0.25
N TYR A 228 -0.67 9.21 -0.23
CA TYR A 228 -1.18 9.65 -1.53
C TYR A 228 -1.36 11.17 -1.67
N ASP A 229 -1.56 11.88 -0.56
CA ASP A 229 -1.63 13.36 -0.57
C ASP A 229 -0.32 13.99 -1.08
N ILE A 230 0.83 13.33 -0.87
CA ILE A 230 2.13 13.75 -1.42
C ILE A 230 2.14 13.65 -2.94
N TYR A 231 1.49 12.64 -3.50
CA TYR A 231 1.35 12.49 -4.96
C TYR A 231 0.59 13.66 -5.56
N HIS A 232 -0.55 14.00 -5.01
CA HIS A 232 -1.37 15.13 -5.47
C HIS A 232 -0.63 16.48 -5.38
N GLN A 233 0.21 16.67 -4.36
CA GLN A 233 1.06 17.87 -4.26
C GLN A 233 2.14 17.93 -5.34
N ARG A 234 2.65 16.79 -5.80
CA ARG A 234 3.66 16.71 -6.88
C ARG A 234 3.06 16.83 -8.28
N PHE A 235 1.84 16.37 -8.45
CA PHE A 235 1.11 16.36 -9.71
C PHE A 235 -0.24 17.09 -9.55
N PRO A 236 -0.23 18.42 -9.32
CA PRO A 236 -1.44 19.20 -9.03
C PRO A 236 -2.42 19.28 -10.19
N GLU A 237 -1.98 19.01 -11.42
CA GLU A 237 -2.82 18.90 -12.60
C GLU A 237 -3.58 17.57 -12.69
N GLU A 238 -3.37 16.64 -11.80
CA GLU A 238 -4.13 15.39 -11.77
C GLU A 238 -5.62 15.70 -11.55
N PRO A 239 -6.53 15.22 -12.42
CA PRO A 239 -7.97 15.40 -12.22
C PRO A 239 -8.42 14.73 -10.91
N GLU A 240 -9.26 15.39 -10.15
CA GLU A 240 -9.79 14.88 -8.88
C GLU A 240 -10.42 13.48 -9.04
N GLU A 241 -11.13 13.24 -10.15
CA GLU A 241 -11.70 11.92 -10.45
C GLU A 241 -10.62 10.82 -10.60
N ALA A 242 -9.45 11.15 -11.16
CA ALA A 242 -8.35 10.20 -11.30
C ALA A 242 -7.74 9.89 -9.94
N CYS A 243 -7.54 10.91 -9.10
CA CYS A 243 -7.11 10.78 -7.73
C CYS A 243 -8.05 9.86 -6.94
N LEU A 244 -9.35 10.12 -6.96
CA LEU A 244 -10.36 9.31 -6.28
C LEU A 244 -10.39 7.87 -6.81
N ARG A 245 -10.30 7.65 -8.12
CA ARG A 245 -10.23 6.29 -8.70
C ARG A 245 -9.03 5.51 -8.19
N ARG A 246 -7.83 6.12 -8.09
CA ARG A 246 -6.63 5.45 -7.57
C ARG A 246 -6.76 5.16 -6.07
N ARG A 247 -7.28 6.11 -5.29
CA ARG A 247 -7.56 5.88 -3.86
C ARG A 247 -8.55 4.74 -3.66
N ASP A 248 -9.61 4.70 -4.44
CA ASP A 248 -10.61 3.61 -4.39
C ASP A 248 -9.99 2.27 -4.82
N ARG A 249 -9.11 2.27 -5.82
CA ARG A 249 -8.38 1.08 -6.24
C ARG A 249 -7.49 0.54 -5.12
N LEU A 250 -6.69 1.40 -4.47
CA LEU A 250 -5.83 1.04 -3.35
C LEU A 250 -6.64 0.50 -2.17
N LEU A 251 -7.69 1.22 -1.79
CA LEU A 251 -8.60 0.80 -0.73
C LEU A 251 -9.30 -0.53 -1.08
N GLY A 252 -9.69 -0.71 -2.34
CA GLY A 252 -10.25 -1.96 -2.87
C GLY A 252 -9.28 -3.13 -2.77
N MET A 253 -7.98 -2.92 -3.00
CA MET A 253 -6.94 -3.94 -2.80
C MET A 253 -6.85 -4.38 -1.34
N LEU A 254 -6.89 -3.45 -0.39
CA LEU A 254 -6.92 -3.76 1.05
C LEU A 254 -8.18 -4.53 1.42
N MET A 255 -9.33 -4.16 0.85
CA MET A 255 -10.59 -4.88 1.08
C MET A 255 -10.59 -6.28 0.50
N ARG A 256 -9.91 -6.52 -0.63
CA ARG A 256 -9.69 -7.89 -1.16
C ARG A 256 -8.85 -8.74 -0.21
N GLY A 257 -7.77 -8.18 0.34
CA GLY A 257 -6.97 -8.84 1.38
C GLY A 257 -7.83 -9.23 2.59
N LEU A 258 -8.68 -8.31 3.05
CA LEU A 258 -9.59 -8.54 4.17
C LEU A 258 -10.59 -9.68 3.92
N ALA A 259 -11.08 -9.84 2.70
CA ALA A 259 -12.00 -10.91 2.30
C ALA A 259 -11.28 -12.23 1.94
N GLY A 260 -9.96 -12.26 1.94
CA GLY A 260 -9.13 -13.40 1.56
C GLY A 260 -9.42 -14.67 2.35
N ILE A 261 -9.08 -15.83 1.76
CA ILE A 261 -9.28 -17.15 2.40
C ILE A 261 -8.23 -17.34 3.51
N ASP A 262 -7.01 -16.90 3.25
CA ASP A 262 -5.89 -17.08 4.14
C ASP A 262 -5.96 -16.18 5.38
N GLY A 263 -5.64 -16.75 6.55
CA GLY A 263 -5.71 -16.06 7.84
C GLY A 263 -4.68 -14.95 7.96
N GLU A 264 -3.43 -15.20 7.54
CA GLU A 264 -2.34 -14.23 7.59
C GLU A 264 -2.63 -13.01 6.72
N THR A 265 -3.13 -13.25 5.49
CA THR A 265 -3.57 -12.18 4.59
C THR A 265 -4.66 -11.29 5.19
N ARG A 266 -5.66 -11.91 5.85
CA ARG A 266 -6.73 -11.15 6.52
C ARG A 266 -6.22 -10.34 7.69
N GLN A 267 -5.33 -10.93 8.50
CA GLN A 267 -4.71 -10.28 9.66
C GLN A 267 -3.91 -9.06 9.21
N GLU A 268 -3.09 -9.21 8.16
CA GLU A 268 -2.32 -8.11 7.60
C GLU A 268 -3.22 -6.99 7.04
N ALA A 269 -4.26 -7.34 6.29
CA ALA A 269 -5.23 -6.36 5.81
C ALA A 269 -5.91 -5.59 6.96
N MET A 270 -6.25 -6.26 8.07
CA MET A 270 -6.77 -5.60 9.28
C MET A 270 -5.75 -4.67 9.92
N LEU A 271 -4.48 -5.11 9.99
CA LEU A 271 -3.38 -4.32 10.53
C LEU A 271 -3.18 -3.05 9.71
N VAL A 272 -3.07 -3.18 8.40
CA VAL A 272 -2.86 -2.06 7.47
C VAL A 272 -4.04 -1.09 7.51
N LEU A 273 -5.28 -1.57 7.41
CA LEU A 273 -6.47 -0.71 7.53
C LEU A 273 -6.52 0.01 8.88
N GLY A 274 -6.18 -0.68 9.96
CA GLY A 274 -6.14 -0.10 11.28
C GLY A 274 -5.03 0.94 11.46
N GLN A 275 -3.83 0.68 10.96
CA GLN A 275 -2.66 1.54 11.17
C GLN A 275 -2.54 2.65 10.12
N ARG A 276 -2.56 2.27 8.84
CA ARG A 276 -2.29 3.18 7.72
C ARG A 276 -3.52 3.99 7.28
N VAL A 277 -4.73 3.50 7.55
CA VAL A 277 -5.95 4.23 7.20
C VAL A 277 -6.51 4.96 8.43
N PHE A 278 -7.18 4.25 9.34
CA PHE A 278 -7.90 4.90 10.44
C PHE A 278 -7.01 5.37 11.60
N GLY A 279 -5.85 4.74 11.79
CA GLY A 279 -4.86 5.08 12.82
C GLY A 279 -3.75 6.00 12.36
N SER A 280 -3.64 6.31 11.09
CA SER A 280 -2.59 7.14 10.52
C SER A 280 -2.60 8.55 11.10
N ALA A 281 -1.42 9.12 11.35
CA ALA A 281 -1.26 10.53 11.66
C ALA A 281 -1.07 11.40 10.41
N GLN A 282 -0.70 10.77 9.29
CA GLN A 282 -0.37 11.44 8.02
C GLN A 282 -1.58 11.60 7.12
N LEU A 283 -2.43 10.55 7.04
CA LEU A 283 -3.63 10.58 6.21
C LEU A 283 -4.60 11.65 6.73
N SER A 284 -5.12 12.48 5.83
CA SER A 284 -6.06 13.56 6.15
C SER A 284 -7.35 13.02 6.77
N ASN A 285 -7.99 13.84 7.62
CA ASN A 285 -9.27 13.44 8.22
C ASN A 285 -10.39 13.35 7.18
N ASP A 286 -10.32 14.16 6.13
CA ASP A 286 -11.31 14.15 5.06
C ASP A 286 -11.26 12.82 4.31
N GLU A 287 -10.05 12.32 4.01
CA GLU A 287 -9.89 11.02 3.36
C GLU A 287 -10.33 9.87 4.28
N LYS A 288 -10.03 9.91 5.59
CA LYS A 288 -10.54 8.92 6.54
C LYS A 288 -12.07 8.94 6.61
N SER A 289 -12.67 10.13 6.57
CA SER A 289 -14.12 10.30 6.58
C SER A 289 -14.76 9.79 5.28
N ARG A 290 -14.06 9.92 4.15
CA ARG A 290 -14.46 9.34 2.86
C ARG A 290 -14.36 7.81 2.87
N ALA A 291 -13.24 7.27 3.37
CA ALA A 291 -12.98 5.83 3.41
C ALA A 291 -13.93 5.08 4.37
N PHE A 292 -14.37 5.73 5.44
CA PHE A 292 -15.17 5.08 6.47
C PHE A 292 -16.51 4.50 5.94
N PRO A 293 -17.41 5.26 5.30
CA PRO A 293 -18.67 4.70 4.80
C PRO A 293 -18.47 3.62 3.72
N LEU A 294 -17.38 3.68 2.96
CA LEU A 294 -17.05 2.69 1.93
C LEU A 294 -16.66 1.33 2.53
N THR A 295 -16.00 1.33 3.67
CA THR A 295 -15.37 0.13 4.24
C THR A 295 -16.06 -0.41 5.49
N ALA A 296 -16.73 0.42 6.28
CA ALA A 296 -17.23 0.09 7.62
C ALA A 296 -18.10 -1.18 7.67
N ARG A 297 -19.05 -1.33 6.74
CA ARG A 297 -19.93 -2.52 6.72
C ARG A 297 -19.17 -3.81 6.45
N LYS A 298 -18.21 -3.77 5.50
CA LYS A 298 -17.37 -4.92 5.17
C LYS A 298 -16.44 -5.28 6.32
N LEU A 299 -15.83 -4.27 6.96
CA LEU A 299 -15.01 -4.44 8.16
C LEU A 299 -15.80 -5.12 9.28
N LEU A 300 -16.99 -4.60 9.60
CA LEU A 300 -17.83 -5.16 10.66
C LEU A 300 -18.30 -6.58 10.34
N THR A 301 -18.64 -6.87 9.07
CA THR A 301 -19.01 -8.21 8.64
C THR A 301 -17.87 -9.20 8.83
N THR A 302 -16.63 -8.80 8.47
CA THR A 302 -15.46 -9.64 8.67
C THR A 302 -15.13 -9.84 10.16
N CYS A 303 -15.29 -8.80 10.98
CA CYS A 303 -15.09 -8.91 12.44
C CYS A 303 -16.10 -9.85 13.11
N ARG A 304 -17.29 -10.04 12.52
CA ARG A 304 -18.33 -10.97 13.02
C ARG A 304 -18.02 -12.44 12.70
N GLN A 305 -17.18 -12.72 11.70
CA GLN A 305 -16.84 -14.08 11.35
C GLN A 305 -16.01 -14.72 12.48
N GLU A 306 -16.43 -15.89 12.94
CA GLU A 306 -15.70 -16.68 13.92
C GLU A 306 -14.55 -17.40 13.23
N ASP A 307 -13.37 -16.85 13.37
CA ASP A 307 -12.13 -17.57 13.07
C ASP A 307 -11.63 -18.17 14.39
N GLY A 308 -11.40 -19.48 14.41
CA GLY A 308 -10.93 -20.21 15.61
C GLY A 308 -9.49 -19.86 16.06
N ASP A 309 -8.88 -18.86 15.46
CA ASP A 309 -7.51 -18.43 15.76
C ASP A 309 -7.52 -17.30 16.80
N ALA A 310 -6.84 -17.54 17.93
CA ALA A 310 -6.69 -16.58 19.01
C ALA A 310 -5.98 -15.28 18.56
N LEU A 311 -5.03 -15.34 17.62
CA LEU A 311 -4.34 -14.17 17.09
C LEU A 311 -5.29 -13.26 16.31
N SER A 312 -6.22 -13.82 15.58
CA SER A 312 -7.25 -13.07 14.84
C SER A 312 -8.06 -12.14 15.76
N PHE A 313 -8.29 -12.53 17.00
CA PHE A 313 -8.93 -11.69 18.02
C PHE A 313 -8.14 -10.39 18.27
N TYR A 314 -6.83 -10.48 18.46
CA TYR A 314 -5.99 -9.30 18.74
C TYR A 314 -5.92 -8.33 17.55
N TYR A 315 -5.83 -8.84 16.34
CA TYR A 315 -5.84 -8.00 15.13
C TYR A 315 -7.18 -7.28 14.96
N ARG A 316 -8.30 -7.97 15.17
CA ARG A 316 -9.65 -7.37 15.16
C ARG A 316 -9.80 -6.31 16.25
N ALA A 317 -9.39 -6.62 17.48
CA ALA A 317 -9.45 -5.70 18.59
C ALA A 317 -8.60 -4.43 18.35
N SER A 318 -7.39 -4.60 17.82
CA SER A 318 -6.51 -3.48 17.44
C SER A 318 -7.15 -2.59 16.38
N MET A 319 -7.67 -3.17 15.30
CA MET A 319 -8.36 -2.44 14.23
C MET A 319 -9.60 -1.70 14.77
N LEU A 320 -10.46 -2.38 15.52
CA LEU A 320 -11.66 -1.78 16.11
C LEU A 320 -11.32 -0.66 17.09
N GLY A 321 -10.26 -0.82 17.89
CA GLY A 321 -9.77 0.22 18.81
C GLY A 321 -9.29 1.48 18.08
N ARG A 322 -8.65 1.34 16.91
CA ARG A 322 -8.23 2.48 16.07
C ARG A 322 -9.43 3.14 15.40
N LEU A 323 -10.35 2.33 14.88
CA LEU A 323 -11.60 2.81 14.30
C LEU A 323 -12.43 3.58 15.34
N TYR A 324 -12.56 3.05 16.56
CA TYR A 324 -13.26 3.72 17.66
C TYR A 324 -12.64 5.08 18.00
N ARG A 325 -11.30 5.14 18.08
CA ARG A 325 -10.60 6.43 18.32
C ARG A 325 -10.84 7.43 17.21
N PHE A 326 -10.81 6.99 15.96
CA PHE A 326 -11.14 7.83 14.81
C PHE A 326 -12.58 8.36 14.90
N LEU A 327 -13.57 7.50 15.17
CA LEU A 327 -14.98 7.89 15.32
C LEU A 327 -15.19 8.88 16.46
N THR A 328 -14.53 8.65 17.59
CA THR A 328 -14.61 9.56 18.75
C THR A 328 -14.00 10.92 18.42
N ALA A 329 -12.84 10.95 17.79
CA ALA A 329 -12.20 12.19 17.35
C ALA A 329 -13.08 12.95 16.34
N GLN A 330 -13.71 12.24 15.40
CA GLN A 330 -14.59 12.82 14.40
C GLN A 330 -15.86 13.40 15.06
N ARG A 331 -16.43 12.71 16.04
CA ARG A 331 -17.56 13.25 16.83
C ARG A 331 -17.23 14.58 17.50
N LEU A 332 -16.03 14.70 18.07
CA LEU A 332 -15.56 15.94 18.71
C LEU A 332 -15.31 17.08 17.71
N ARG A 333 -15.08 16.75 16.43
CA ARG A 333 -14.88 17.73 15.35
C ARG A 333 -16.17 18.17 14.64
N GLY A 334 -17.33 17.74 15.08
CA GLY A 334 -18.62 18.12 14.48
C GLY A 334 -19.36 16.97 13.79
N GLY A 335 -18.83 15.74 13.85
CA GLY A 335 -19.49 14.57 13.31
C GLY A 335 -19.11 14.27 11.84
N PHE A 336 -19.92 13.41 11.21
CA PHE A 336 -19.77 13.03 9.81
C PHE A 336 -20.79 13.72 8.94
N THR A 337 -20.37 14.16 7.77
CA THR A 337 -21.28 14.50 6.68
C THR A 337 -21.41 13.27 5.79
N PHE A 338 -22.57 12.61 5.82
CA PHE A 338 -22.84 11.47 4.94
C PHE A 338 -23.50 11.95 3.66
N GLU A 339 -23.14 11.33 2.55
CA GLU A 339 -23.90 11.48 1.30
C GLU A 339 -25.35 11.00 1.50
N ALA A 340 -26.29 11.54 0.69
CA ALA A 340 -27.64 11.08 0.67
C ALA A 340 -27.69 9.56 0.41
N PRO A 341 -28.51 8.80 1.17
CA PRO A 341 -28.58 7.35 0.99
C PRO A 341 -28.99 6.99 -0.43
N ARG A 342 -28.21 6.14 -1.07
CA ARG A 342 -28.50 5.63 -2.42
C ARG A 342 -29.75 4.74 -2.41
N PRO A 343 -30.54 4.69 -3.50
CA PRO A 343 -31.58 3.69 -3.65
C PRO A 343 -30.98 2.28 -3.60
N ILE A 344 -31.78 1.30 -3.17
CA ILE A 344 -31.35 -0.09 -3.04
C ILE A 344 -31.69 -0.87 -4.30
N ALA A 345 -30.72 -1.64 -4.81
CA ALA A 345 -30.96 -2.73 -5.73
C ALA A 345 -30.79 -4.06 -4.98
N PHE A 346 -31.87 -4.71 -4.64
CA PHE A 346 -31.86 -6.04 -4.04
C PHE A 346 -31.71 -7.08 -5.15
N PHE A 347 -30.61 -7.82 -5.13
CA PHE A 347 -30.24 -8.77 -6.18
C PHE A 347 -30.21 -10.20 -5.60
N PRO A 348 -31.30 -10.93 -5.62
CA PRO A 348 -31.35 -12.32 -5.18
C PRO A 348 -30.83 -13.25 -6.28
N GLY A 349 -30.13 -14.31 -5.88
CA GLY A 349 -29.69 -15.35 -6.81
C GLY A 349 -28.96 -16.49 -6.15
N THR A 350 -28.85 -17.61 -6.86
CA THR A 350 -28.15 -18.81 -6.38
C THR A 350 -26.65 -18.59 -6.36
N PHE A 351 -26.09 -17.84 -7.33
CA PHE A 351 -24.66 -17.52 -7.46
C PHE A 351 -23.75 -18.74 -7.27
N ASP A 352 -23.92 -19.76 -8.11
CA ASP A 352 -23.16 -21.01 -8.03
C ASP A 352 -22.32 -21.30 -9.30
N PRO A 353 -21.08 -20.79 -9.37
CA PRO A 353 -20.50 -19.75 -8.52
C PRO A 353 -20.91 -18.32 -8.94
N PHE A 354 -20.53 -17.32 -8.14
CA PHE A 354 -20.56 -15.93 -8.56
C PHE A 354 -19.50 -15.69 -9.65
N THR A 355 -19.92 -15.28 -10.84
CA THR A 355 -19.07 -15.17 -12.03
C THR A 355 -18.72 -13.74 -12.38
N LEU A 356 -17.78 -13.53 -13.33
CA LEU A 356 -17.44 -12.22 -13.87
C LEU A 356 -18.68 -11.53 -14.51
N SER A 357 -19.59 -12.30 -15.11
CA SER A 357 -20.85 -11.74 -15.65
C SER A 357 -21.73 -11.17 -14.53
N HIS A 358 -21.83 -11.86 -13.38
CA HIS A 358 -22.54 -11.32 -12.21
C HIS A 358 -21.85 -10.04 -11.70
N LYS A 359 -20.51 -10.02 -11.66
CA LYS A 359 -19.74 -8.84 -11.26
C LYS A 359 -19.98 -7.65 -12.20
N ALA A 360 -20.05 -7.88 -13.50
CA ALA A 360 -20.35 -6.86 -14.50
C ALA A 360 -21.76 -6.26 -14.31
N ILE A 361 -22.78 -7.11 -14.05
CA ILE A 361 -24.13 -6.68 -13.75
C ILE A 361 -24.15 -5.80 -12.49
N VAL A 362 -23.52 -6.26 -11.42
CA VAL A 362 -23.43 -5.53 -10.16
C VAL A 362 -22.78 -4.15 -10.36
N ARG A 363 -21.68 -4.07 -11.12
CA ARG A 363 -21.03 -2.79 -11.46
C ARG A 363 -21.96 -1.87 -12.23
N THR A 364 -22.65 -2.39 -13.24
CA THR A 364 -23.60 -1.61 -14.04
C THR A 364 -24.73 -1.01 -13.19
N ILE A 365 -25.26 -1.78 -12.24
CA ILE A 365 -26.31 -1.32 -11.32
C ILE A 365 -25.74 -0.26 -10.36
N ARG A 366 -24.59 -0.52 -9.77
CA ARG A 366 -23.91 0.43 -8.87
C ARG A 366 -23.59 1.77 -9.58
N ASP A 367 -23.10 1.70 -10.80
CA ASP A 367 -22.70 2.89 -11.58
C ASP A 367 -23.91 3.75 -12.00
N ARG A 368 -25.13 3.17 -11.95
CA ARG A 368 -26.40 3.91 -12.03
C ARG A 368 -26.85 4.55 -10.71
N GLY A 369 -25.98 4.55 -9.69
CA GLY A 369 -26.23 5.22 -8.41
C GLY A 369 -26.91 4.36 -7.34
N PHE A 370 -27.07 3.06 -7.54
CA PHE A 370 -27.64 2.16 -6.54
C PHE A 370 -26.61 1.64 -5.53
N GLU A 371 -27.06 1.37 -4.33
CA GLU A 371 -26.40 0.43 -3.43
C GLU A 371 -26.93 -0.99 -3.73
N VAL A 372 -26.03 -1.92 -4.05
CA VAL A 372 -26.42 -3.29 -4.45
C VAL A 372 -26.32 -4.22 -3.26
N LEU A 373 -27.40 -4.92 -2.96
CA LEU A 373 -27.47 -5.95 -1.92
C LEU A 373 -27.59 -7.33 -2.57
N LEU A 374 -26.53 -8.11 -2.52
CA LEU A 374 -26.50 -9.48 -3.04
C LEU A 374 -27.11 -10.43 -2.01
N ALA A 375 -28.28 -11.00 -2.30
CA ALA A 375 -28.91 -12.02 -1.48
C ALA A 375 -28.69 -13.40 -2.09
N ILE A 376 -27.95 -14.25 -1.38
CA ILE A 376 -27.66 -15.61 -1.84
C ILE A 376 -28.75 -16.52 -1.40
N ASP A 377 -29.45 -17.12 -2.38
CA ASP A 377 -30.54 -18.06 -2.10
C ASP A 377 -30.03 -19.32 -1.41
N GLU A 378 -30.62 -19.70 -0.29
CA GLU A 378 -30.24 -20.89 0.45
C GLU A 378 -30.59 -22.13 -0.34
N PHE A 379 -31.76 -22.14 -1.02
CA PHE A 379 -32.27 -23.25 -1.79
C PHE A 379 -32.45 -22.89 -3.27
N SER A 380 -32.04 -23.80 -4.13
CA SER A 380 -32.35 -23.74 -5.55
C SER A 380 -33.25 -24.93 -5.90
N TRP A 381 -34.43 -24.65 -6.43
CA TRP A 381 -35.41 -25.69 -6.81
C TRP A 381 -35.00 -26.50 -8.06
N SER A 382 -34.14 -25.95 -8.89
CA SER A 382 -33.78 -26.52 -10.20
C SER A 382 -32.35 -27.04 -10.29
N LYS A 383 -31.49 -26.80 -9.28
CA LYS A 383 -30.07 -27.13 -9.29
C LYS A 383 -29.64 -27.74 -7.96
N ARG A 384 -28.59 -28.56 -7.97
CA ARG A 384 -27.90 -28.99 -6.75
C ARG A 384 -26.69 -28.05 -6.56
N PRO A 385 -26.84 -26.88 -5.92
CA PRO A 385 -25.79 -25.93 -5.77
C PRO A 385 -24.79 -26.38 -4.73
N GLN A 386 -23.59 -25.80 -4.80
CA GLN A 386 -22.59 -25.89 -3.74
C GLN A 386 -23.17 -25.40 -2.39
N PRO A 387 -22.64 -25.85 -1.25
CA PRO A 387 -23.09 -25.39 0.05
C PRO A 387 -23.19 -23.87 0.14
N TYR A 388 -24.25 -23.37 0.79
CA TYR A 388 -24.54 -21.95 0.93
C TYR A 388 -23.32 -21.13 1.40
N ARG A 389 -22.61 -21.59 2.44
CA ARG A 389 -21.44 -20.90 3.00
C ARG A 389 -20.31 -20.71 1.97
N ILE A 390 -20.10 -21.71 1.11
CA ILE A 390 -19.07 -21.63 0.05
C ILE A 390 -19.47 -20.57 -0.98
N ARG A 391 -20.71 -20.60 -1.46
CA ARG A 391 -21.23 -19.64 -2.45
C ARG A 391 -21.20 -18.21 -1.91
N ARG A 392 -21.60 -18.04 -0.65
CA ARG A 392 -21.56 -16.76 0.05
C ARG A 392 -20.12 -16.22 0.16
N ARG A 393 -19.17 -17.07 0.51
CA ARG A 393 -17.77 -16.70 0.61
C ARG A 393 -17.18 -16.29 -0.74
N ILE A 394 -17.45 -17.07 -1.79
CA ILE A 394 -17.02 -16.74 -3.16
C ILE A 394 -17.60 -15.39 -3.59
N ALA A 395 -18.90 -15.16 -3.37
CA ALA A 395 -19.52 -13.88 -3.69
C ALA A 395 -18.89 -12.73 -2.90
N ALA A 396 -18.68 -12.89 -1.59
CA ALA A 396 -18.05 -11.89 -0.74
C ALA A 396 -16.64 -11.50 -1.22
N MET A 397 -15.80 -12.49 -1.57
CA MET A 397 -14.48 -12.27 -2.12
C MET A 397 -14.54 -11.55 -3.48
N SER A 398 -15.50 -11.97 -4.33
CA SER A 398 -15.63 -11.42 -5.68
C SER A 398 -16.04 -9.94 -5.71
N VAL A 399 -16.76 -9.48 -4.69
CA VAL A 399 -17.22 -8.08 -4.58
C VAL A 399 -16.54 -7.32 -3.43
N ALA A 400 -15.46 -7.84 -2.89
CA ALA A 400 -14.75 -7.20 -1.77
C ALA A 400 -14.27 -5.80 -2.12
N ASP A 401 -13.79 -5.60 -3.35
CA ASP A 401 -13.29 -4.36 -3.92
C ASP A 401 -14.40 -3.48 -4.55
N GLU A 402 -15.64 -3.93 -4.57
CA GLU A 402 -16.76 -3.16 -5.11
C GLU A 402 -17.46 -2.37 -4.00
N PHE A 403 -17.19 -1.06 -3.94
CA PHE A 403 -17.88 -0.20 -2.98
C PHE A 403 -19.36 -0.03 -3.35
N HIS A 404 -20.21 0.22 -2.34
CA HIS A 404 -21.67 0.22 -2.46
C HIS A 404 -22.28 -1.12 -2.91
N VAL A 405 -21.51 -2.22 -2.78
CA VAL A 405 -21.99 -3.59 -3.01
C VAL A 405 -21.78 -4.38 -1.72
N GLN A 406 -22.84 -4.94 -1.17
CA GLN A 406 -22.82 -5.67 0.10
C GLN A 406 -23.44 -7.07 -0.08
N ILE A 407 -22.97 -8.02 0.71
CA ILE A 407 -23.67 -9.32 0.85
C ILE A 407 -24.80 -9.13 1.86
N PHE A 408 -26.00 -9.46 1.47
CA PHE A 408 -27.18 -9.36 2.34
C PHE A 408 -27.02 -10.29 3.56
N PRO A 409 -27.46 -9.87 4.76
CA PRO A 409 -27.35 -10.69 5.97
C PRO A 409 -28.11 -12.02 5.87
N GLU A 410 -27.48 -13.10 6.34
CA GLU A 410 -28.10 -14.44 6.32
C GLU A 410 -29.18 -14.61 7.38
N ASP A 411 -29.12 -13.87 8.48
CA ASP A 411 -30.09 -13.85 9.56
C ASP A 411 -31.36 -13.03 9.21
N PHE A 412 -31.41 -12.50 8.00
CA PHE A 412 -32.58 -11.81 7.46
C PHE A 412 -32.97 -12.43 6.10
N PRO A 413 -33.54 -13.66 6.09
CA PRO A 413 -33.85 -14.32 4.84
C PRO A 413 -34.98 -13.60 4.10
N VAL A 414 -34.83 -13.40 2.79
CA VAL A 414 -35.85 -12.82 1.92
C VAL A 414 -36.14 -13.75 0.76
N ASN A 415 -37.34 -14.27 0.75
CA ASN A 415 -37.90 -14.96 -0.40
C ASN A 415 -38.77 -13.98 -1.19
N ILE A 416 -38.37 -13.65 -2.42
CA ILE A 416 -39.11 -12.72 -3.29
C ILE A 416 -40.51 -13.23 -3.71
N ALA A 417 -40.80 -14.49 -3.48
CA ALA A 417 -42.13 -15.06 -3.71
C ALA A 417 -43.09 -14.91 -2.50
N ASN A 418 -42.61 -14.38 -1.37
CA ASN A 418 -43.38 -14.18 -0.15
C ASN A 418 -43.58 -12.68 0.13
N PRO A 419 -44.81 -12.15 0.05
CA PRO A 419 -45.13 -10.75 0.30
C PRO A 419 -44.68 -10.27 1.70
N GLU A 420 -44.80 -11.09 2.74
CA GLU A 420 -44.36 -10.72 4.09
C GLU A 420 -42.84 -10.47 4.16
N ASN A 421 -42.05 -11.29 3.48
CA ASN A 421 -40.60 -11.09 3.41
C ASN A 421 -40.26 -9.80 2.65
N LEU A 422 -41.00 -9.51 1.59
CA LEU A 422 -40.81 -8.27 0.81
C LEU A 422 -41.28 -7.04 1.59
N HIS A 423 -42.34 -7.14 2.38
CA HIS A 423 -42.74 -6.10 3.32
C HIS A 423 -41.64 -5.80 4.34
N ARG A 424 -41.07 -6.83 4.98
CA ARG A 424 -39.96 -6.69 5.92
C ARG A 424 -38.70 -6.08 5.25
N LEU A 425 -38.42 -6.48 4.00
CA LEU A 425 -37.33 -5.90 3.23
C LEU A 425 -37.52 -4.38 3.05
N ARG A 426 -38.73 -3.95 2.71
CA ARG A 426 -39.05 -2.52 2.56
C ARG A 426 -38.91 -1.77 3.90
N GLN A 427 -39.38 -2.37 4.99
CA GLN A 427 -39.26 -1.80 6.35
C GLN A 427 -37.80 -1.68 6.82
N ALA A 428 -36.90 -2.57 6.36
CA ALA A 428 -35.47 -2.52 6.72
C ALA A 428 -34.76 -1.29 6.14
N PHE A 429 -35.36 -0.62 5.14
CA PHE A 429 -34.76 0.54 4.47
C PHE A 429 -35.73 1.73 4.43
N PRO A 430 -36.10 2.31 5.58
CA PRO A 430 -37.08 3.37 5.64
C PRO A 430 -36.61 4.61 4.85
N GLY A 431 -37.50 5.16 4.03
CA GLY A 431 -37.22 6.35 3.22
C GLY A 431 -36.33 6.09 1.97
N ARG A 432 -35.93 4.85 1.73
CA ARG A 432 -35.13 4.48 0.56
C ARG A 432 -35.98 3.69 -0.45
N LYS A 433 -35.80 4.01 -1.73
CA LYS A 433 -36.40 3.21 -2.80
C LYS A 433 -35.69 1.87 -2.89
N VAL A 434 -36.47 0.77 -2.86
CA VAL A 434 -35.98 -0.60 -3.02
C VAL A 434 -36.47 -1.14 -4.36
N SER A 435 -35.53 -1.51 -5.24
CA SER A 435 -35.80 -2.15 -6.54
C SER A 435 -35.31 -3.59 -6.52
N ILE A 436 -35.94 -4.48 -7.23
CA ILE A 436 -35.55 -5.88 -7.37
C ILE A 436 -34.73 -6.04 -8.67
N ALA A 437 -33.49 -6.52 -8.54
CA ALA A 437 -32.64 -6.79 -9.69
C ALA A 437 -32.70 -8.28 -10.05
N VAL A 438 -33.15 -8.61 -11.26
CA VAL A 438 -33.36 -9.99 -11.72
C VAL A 438 -33.03 -10.15 -13.21
N GLY A 439 -32.73 -11.38 -13.61
CA GLY A 439 -32.61 -11.74 -15.03
C GLY A 439 -33.99 -11.81 -15.71
N SER A 440 -34.03 -11.55 -17.02
CA SER A 440 -35.24 -11.68 -17.83
C SER A 440 -35.85 -13.09 -17.78
N ASP A 441 -35.03 -14.12 -17.62
CA ASP A 441 -35.44 -15.51 -17.43
C ASP A 441 -36.21 -15.73 -16.12
N VAL A 442 -35.84 -15.04 -15.06
CA VAL A 442 -36.55 -15.12 -13.76
C VAL A 442 -37.95 -14.49 -13.90
N VAL A 443 -38.04 -13.33 -14.54
CA VAL A 443 -39.33 -12.67 -14.77
C VAL A 443 -40.27 -13.55 -15.61
N ALA A 444 -39.74 -14.22 -16.64
CA ALA A 444 -40.52 -15.06 -17.55
C ALA A 444 -40.99 -16.38 -16.91
N HIS A 445 -40.18 -16.97 -16.02
CA HIS A 445 -40.37 -18.36 -15.60
C HIS A 445 -40.65 -18.56 -14.10
N ALA A 446 -40.26 -17.63 -13.23
CA ALA A 446 -40.41 -17.81 -11.80
C ALA A 446 -41.90 -17.72 -11.37
N SER A 447 -42.30 -18.62 -10.47
CA SER A 447 -43.68 -18.70 -9.96
C SER A 447 -44.11 -17.42 -9.23
N SER A 448 -43.18 -16.67 -8.65
CA SER A 448 -43.44 -15.39 -7.98
C SER A 448 -44.09 -14.36 -8.91
N TYR A 449 -43.68 -14.34 -10.19
CA TYR A 449 -44.21 -13.41 -11.20
C TYR A 449 -45.50 -13.86 -11.84
N ARG A 450 -45.95 -15.09 -11.55
CA ARG A 450 -47.23 -15.64 -12.04
C ARG A 450 -48.36 -15.51 -11.02
N LYS A 451 -48.05 -15.11 -9.78
CA LYS A 451 -49.02 -14.89 -8.72
C LYS A 451 -49.82 -13.60 -8.96
N PRO A 452 -51.05 -13.51 -8.44
CA PRO A 452 -51.80 -12.26 -8.48
C PRO A 452 -51.07 -11.12 -7.81
N VAL A 453 -51.39 -9.89 -8.23
CA VAL A 453 -50.87 -8.69 -7.60
C VAL A 453 -51.53 -8.50 -6.23
N GLU A 454 -50.76 -8.59 -5.17
CA GLU A 454 -51.18 -8.39 -3.79
C GLU A 454 -50.36 -7.23 -3.17
N PRO A 455 -50.83 -6.60 -2.08
CA PRO A 455 -50.00 -5.66 -1.32
C PRO A 455 -48.68 -6.30 -0.94
N ASP A 456 -47.60 -5.53 -1.13
CA ASP A 456 -46.21 -5.97 -0.89
C ASP A 456 -45.74 -7.19 -1.72
N SER A 457 -46.50 -7.62 -2.74
CA SER A 457 -46.00 -8.62 -3.70
C SER A 457 -44.87 -8.06 -4.57
N ILE A 458 -44.15 -8.95 -5.24
CA ILE A 458 -43.02 -8.58 -6.10
C ILE A 458 -43.37 -7.52 -7.15
N HIS A 459 -44.65 -7.54 -7.63
CA HIS A 459 -45.18 -6.61 -8.61
C HIS A 459 -45.29 -5.15 -8.14
N THR A 460 -45.20 -4.92 -6.82
CA THR A 460 -45.24 -3.58 -6.21
C THR A 460 -43.88 -2.94 -6.08
N PHE A 461 -42.85 -3.61 -6.53
CA PHE A 461 -41.45 -3.11 -6.55
C PHE A 461 -41.06 -2.69 -7.96
N ASP A 462 -40.20 -1.69 -8.05
CA ASP A 462 -39.50 -1.40 -9.31
C ASP A 462 -38.52 -2.52 -9.62
N HIS A 463 -38.32 -2.78 -10.92
CA HIS A 463 -37.42 -3.84 -11.38
C HIS A 463 -36.24 -3.31 -12.16
N ILE A 464 -35.08 -3.91 -11.95
CA ILE A 464 -33.91 -3.77 -12.77
C ILE A 464 -33.73 -5.11 -13.49
N ILE A 465 -34.15 -5.17 -14.76
CA ILE A 465 -34.13 -6.41 -15.54
C ILE A 465 -32.89 -6.39 -16.46
N PHE A 466 -32.05 -7.41 -16.30
CA PHE A 466 -30.92 -7.63 -17.18
C PHE A 466 -31.18 -8.78 -18.14
N ARG A 467 -30.84 -8.58 -19.42
CA ARG A 467 -31.03 -9.58 -20.49
C ARG A 467 -29.80 -10.46 -20.60
N ARG A 468 -30.01 -11.75 -20.80
CA ARG A 468 -28.92 -12.64 -21.23
C ARG A 468 -28.84 -12.60 -22.75
N PRO A 469 -27.62 -12.59 -23.34
CA PRO A 469 -27.48 -12.69 -24.80
C PRO A 469 -28.22 -13.93 -25.33
N GLY A 470 -29.06 -13.75 -26.36
CA GLY A 470 -29.79 -14.83 -27.00
C GLY A 470 -31.23 -15.10 -26.49
N GLN A 471 -31.73 -14.34 -25.53
CA GLN A 471 -33.14 -14.45 -25.10
C GLN A 471 -33.96 -13.22 -25.52
N GLU A 472 -35.08 -13.45 -26.26
CA GLU A 472 -36.05 -12.41 -26.53
C GLU A 472 -36.79 -12.00 -25.25
N ALA A 473 -37.09 -10.72 -25.10
CA ALA A 473 -37.85 -10.21 -23.98
C ALA A 473 -39.33 -10.62 -24.12
N GLY A 474 -39.80 -11.45 -23.22
CA GLY A 474 -41.24 -11.59 -23.00
C GLY A 474 -41.82 -10.23 -22.60
N GLY A 475 -42.80 -9.72 -23.38
CA GLY A 475 -43.35 -8.38 -23.23
C GLY A 475 -44.01 -8.19 -21.87
N GLY A 476 -43.90 -7.00 -21.30
CA GLY A 476 -44.75 -6.52 -20.23
C GLY A 476 -44.11 -5.82 -19.04
N TYR A 477 -42.77 -5.82 -18.92
CA TYR A 477 -42.05 -5.04 -17.88
C TYR A 477 -40.97 -4.17 -18.54
N GLY A 478 -41.27 -2.91 -18.66
CA GLY A 478 -40.36 -1.87 -19.14
C GLY A 478 -39.77 -1.07 -17.99
#